data_6f2382b5095f5a115f60ca54f1a7acbe
#
_entry.id   6f2382b5095f5a115f60ca54f1a7acbe
#
_cell.length_a   1.000
_cell.length_b   1.000
_cell.length_c   1.000
_cell.angle_alpha   90.00
_cell.angle_beta   90.00
_cell.angle_gamma   90.00
#
_symmetry.space_group_name_H-M   'P 1'
#
loop_
_entity.id
_entity.type
_entity.pdbx_description
1 polymer ?
#
loop_
_entity_poly.entity_id
_entity_poly.type
_entity_poly.pdbx_seq_one_letter_code
_entity_poly.pdbx_strand_id
1 'polypeptide(L)'
;MKPNLVTVCGHNTTMLRHMLNHYKDFVDEIYVVVYLSSDKDRVLSEVKEITRDLNIDIHKQTIEEPFNWKRVTELYNETKLLKPNDWWIVADDDEFQIYPKPIHELIEDCEEGGYKFITGAFLDRIGTNGRFPSINDD
;
A
#
# COMPACT_ATOMS: atom_id res chain seq x y z
N MET A 1 4.74 11.65 -15.25
CA MET A 1 5.48 10.94 -14.18
C MET A 1 4.53 10.10 -13.36
N LYS A 2 4.83 8.82 -13.16
CA LYS A 2 4.05 7.93 -12.30
C LYS A 2 4.75 7.79 -10.95
N PRO A 3 4.00 7.75 -9.84
CA PRO A 3 4.59 7.48 -8.53
C PRO A 3 4.92 6.00 -8.35
N ASN A 4 5.75 5.69 -7.35
CA ASN A 4 5.91 4.33 -6.85
C ASN A 4 4.92 4.07 -5.72
N LEU A 5 4.55 2.82 -5.52
CA LEU A 5 3.71 2.40 -4.40
C LEU A 5 4.54 1.62 -3.39
N VAL A 6 4.37 1.92 -2.11
CA VAL A 6 4.84 1.07 -1.03
C VAL A 6 3.68 0.71 -0.11
N THR A 7 3.60 -0.57 0.24
CA THR A 7 2.65 -1.08 1.23
C THR A 7 3.35 -2.03 2.19
N VAL A 8 3.00 -1.95 3.46
CA VAL A 8 3.45 -2.90 4.50
C VAL A 8 2.25 -3.77 4.88
N CYS A 9 2.40 -5.07 4.78
CA CYS A 9 1.35 -6.03 5.09
C CYS A 9 1.89 -7.16 5.98
N GLY A 10 1.04 -7.91 6.65
CA GLY A 10 1.47 -9.03 7.48
C GLY A 10 0.48 -9.44 8.56
N HIS A 11 -0.68 -8.78 8.62
CA HIS A 11 -1.71 -9.12 9.62
C HIS A 11 -2.94 -9.77 8.97
N ASN A 12 -3.51 -9.12 7.98
CA ASN A 12 -4.72 -9.56 7.29
C ASN A 12 -4.57 -9.30 5.79
N THR A 13 -4.71 -10.35 4.99
CA THR A 13 -4.52 -10.29 3.54
C THR A 13 -5.83 -10.10 2.76
N THR A 14 -6.95 -9.95 3.45
CA THR A 14 -8.30 -9.91 2.83
C THR A 14 -8.41 -8.86 1.73
N MET A 15 -7.83 -7.68 1.94
CA MET A 15 -7.93 -6.56 1.00
C MET A 15 -6.71 -6.42 0.08
N LEU A 16 -5.63 -7.16 0.32
CA LEU A 16 -4.36 -6.94 -0.38
C LEU A 16 -4.48 -7.08 -1.89
N ARG A 17 -5.14 -8.12 -2.38
CA ARG A 17 -5.34 -8.34 -3.82
C ARG A 17 -6.10 -7.17 -4.47
N HIS A 18 -7.17 -6.73 -3.83
CA HIS A 18 -7.98 -5.60 -4.30
C HIS A 18 -7.19 -4.31 -4.28
N MET A 19 -6.42 -4.07 -3.22
CA MET A 19 -5.59 -2.89 -3.07
C MET A 19 -4.52 -2.84 -4.17
N LEU A 20 -3.79 -3.91 -4.41
CA LEU A 20 -2.78 -3.97 -5.45
C LEU A 20 -3.38 -3.80 -6.85
N ASN A 21 -4.53 -4.39 -7.11
CA ASN A 21 -5.26 -4.19 -8.36
C ASN A 21 -5.70 -2.73 -8.57
N HIS A 22 -6.04 -2.04 -7.49
CA HIS A 22 -6.43 -0.64 -7.54
C HIS A 22 -5.29 0.27 -8.02
N TYR A 23 -4.06 0.01 -7.59
CA TYR A 23 -2.92 0.89 -7.87
C TYR A 23 -2.09 0.49 -9.10
N LYS A 24 -2.07 -0.78 -9.47
CA LYS A 24 -1.10 -1.33 -10.43
C LYS A 24 -1.02 -0.60 -11.78
N ASP A 25 -2.13 -0.02 -12.24
CA ASP A 25 -2.18 0.58 -13.57
C ASP A 25 -1.67 2.03 -13.62
N PHE A 26 -1.54 2.67 -12.47
CA PHE A 26 -1.12 4.07 -12.43
C PHE A 26 0.13 4.34 -11.61
N VAL A 27 0.82 3.31 -11.17
CA VAL A 27 2.12 3.41 -10.51
C VAL A 27 3.23 2.85 -11.39
N ASP A 28 4.45 3.30 -11.16
CA ASP A 28 5.62 2.84 -11.90
C ASP A 28 6.12 1.51 -11.34
N GLU A 29 6.39 1.47 -10.04
CA GLU A 29 6.83 0.26 -9.34
C GLU A 29 6.02 0.05 -8.07
N ILE A 30 5.89 -1.23 -7.67
CA ILE A 30 5.20 -1.63 -6.45
C ILE A 30 6.19 -2.33 -5.53
N TYR A 31 6.28 -1.85 -4.30
CA TYR A 31 7.11 -2.40 -3.24
C TYR A 31 6.22 -2.98 -2.14
N VAL A 32 6.15 -4.29 -2.09
CA VAL A 32 5.41 -5.01 -1.04
C VAL A 32 6.39 -5.40 0.06
N VAL A 33 6.16 -4.92 1.26
CA VAL A 33 6.95 -5.23 2.45
C VAL A 33 6.11 -6.10 3.35
N VAL A 34 6.59 -7.31 3.67
CA VAL A 34 5.92 -8.22 4.59
C VAL A 34 6.54 -8.08 5.96
N TYR A 35 5.75 -7.62 6.92
CA TYR A 35 6.15 -7.48 8.31
C TYR A 35 5.26 -8.36 9.18
N LEU A 36 5.85 -9.41 9.74
CA LEU A 36 5.16 -10.37 10.60
C LEU A 36 5.58 -10.15 12.05
N SER A 37 4.63 -10.11 12.97
CA SER A 37 4.89 -10.01 14.41
C SER A 37 5.14 -11.37 15.05
N SER A 38 4.92 -12.46 14.31
CA SER A 38 5.21 -13.82 14.71
C SER A 38 5.40 -14.65 13.45
N ASP A 39 5.96 -15.86 13.58
CA ASP A 39 6.07 -16.79 12.48
C ASP A 39 4.66 -17.25 12.04
N LYS A 40 4.13 -16.61 11.02
CA LYS A 40 2.80 -16.87 10.46
C LYS A 40 2.93 -17.33 9.01
N ASP A 41 3.35 -18.54 8.82
CA ASP A 41 3.52 -19.14 7.49
C ASP A 41 2.31 -18.96 6.58
N ARG A 42 1.09 -19.03 7.14
CA ARG A 42 -0.14 -18.83 6.39
C ARG A 42 -0.22 -17.46 5.74
N VAL A 43 0.05 -16.39 6.51
CA VAL A 43 -0.01 -15.01 5.99
C VAL A 43 1.02 -14.81 4.89
N LEU A 44 2.24 -15.27 5.12
CA LEU A 44 3.31 -15.17 4.11
C LEU A 44 2.96 -15.95 2.84
N SER A 45 2.39 -17.13 2.98
CA SER A 45 1.95 -17.95 1.83
C SER A 45 0.86 -17.25 1.03
N GLU A 46 -0.11 -16.64 1.70
CA GLU A 46 -1.18 -15.87 1.06
C GLU A 46 -0.62 -14.66 0.29
N VAL A 47 0.30 -13.91 0.90
CA VAL A 47 0.95 -12.78 0.24
C VAL A 47 1.74 -13.24 -0.99
N LYS A 48 2.49 -14.32 -0.88
CA LYS A 48 3.23 -14.90 -2.01
C LYS A 48 2.31 -15.30 -3.17
N GLU A 49 1.18 -15.91 -2.87
CA GLU A 49 0.20 -16.28 -3.88
C GLU A 49 -0.37 -15.06 -4.60
N ILE A 50 -0.80 -14.06 -3.84
CA ILE A 50 -1.38 -12.83 -4.38
C ILE A 50 -0.38 -12.10 -5.27
N THR A 51 0.85 -11.90 -4.80
CA THR A 51 1.88 -11.17 -5.54
C THR A 51 2.32 -11.94 -6.78
N ARG A 52 2.41 -13.25 -6.71
CA ARG A 52 2.72 -14.09 -7.88
C ARG A 52 1.64 -13.99 -8.95
N ASP A 53 0.36 -14.07 -8.57
CA ASP A 53 -0.76 -13.96 -9.49
C ASP A 53 -0.80 -12.60 -10.21
N LEU A 54 -0.37 -11.54 -9.52
CA LEU A 54 -0.33 -10.19 -10.06
C LEU A 54 1.02 -9.82 -10.71
N ASN A 55 1.96 -10.76 -10.73
CA ASN A 55 3.32 -10.54 -11.23
C ASN A 55 4.03 -9.37 -10.52
N ILE A 56 3.93 -9.35 -9.20
CA ILE A 56 4.56 -8.37 -8.32
C ILE A 56 5.56 -9.09 -7.43
N ASP A 57 6.75 -8.52 -7.24
CA ASP A 57 7.76 -9.08 -6.35
C ASP A 57 7.55 -8.59 -4.92
N ILE A 58 7.79 -9.47 -3.95
CA ILE A 58 7.92 -9.06 -2.55
C ILE A 58 9.30 -8.41 -2.40
N HIS A 59 9.30 -7.14 -1.99
CA HIS A 59 10.53 -6.37 -1.83
C HIS A 59 11.32 -6.79 -0.59
N LYS A 60 10.62 -6.99 0.54
CA LYS A 60 11.25 -7.31 1.83
C LYS A 60 10.32 -8.16 2.68
N GLN A 61 10.91 -9.08 3.43
CA GLN A 61 10.22 -9.88 4.43
C GLN A 61 10.97 -9.76 5.75
N THR A 62 10.25 -9.54 6.84
CA THR A 62 10.83 -9.49 8.18
C THR A 62 9.87 -10.05 9.22
N ILE A 63 10.42 -10.70 10.23
CA ILE A 63 9.68 -11.22 11.40
C ILE A 63 10.28 -10.57 12.61
N GLU A 64 9.51 -9.73 13.30
CA GLU A 64 9.98 -8.96 14.45
C GLU A 64 8.90 -8.93 15.52
N GLU A 65 9.19 -9.43 16.72
CA GLU A 65 8.30 -9.46 17.86
C GLU A 65 8.78 -8.49 18.96
N PRO A 66 7.87 -7.82 19.67
CA PRO A 66 6.43 -7.72 19.43
C PRO A 66 6.10 -6.76 18.29
N PHE A 67 4.84 -6.76 17.84
CA PHE A 67 4.37 -5.80 16.82
C PHE A 67 4.60 -4.36 17.29
N ASN A 68 5.08 -3.50 16.39
CA ASN A 68 5.40 -2.13 16.71
C ASN A 68 5.05 -1.20 15.52
N TRP A 69 4.13 -0.28 15.75
CA TRP A 69 3.73 0.72 14.76
C TRP A 69 4.89 1.61 14.27
N LYS A 70 5.82 1.90 15.18
CA LYS A 70 7.02 2.65 14.82
C LYS A 70 7.84 1.92 13.75
N ARG A 71 7.93 0.60 13.87
CA ARG A 71 8.65 -0.22 12.89
C ARG A 71 7.96 -0.19 11.52
N VAL A 72 6.64 -0.18 11.48
CA VAL A 72 5.88 -0.02 10.23
C VAL A 72 6.26 1.29 9.55
N THR A 73 6.27 2.39 10.27
CA THR A 73 6.68 3.71 9.76
C THR A 73 8.12 3.68 9.25
N GLU A 74 9.01 3.05 9.97
CA GLU A 74 10.42 2.90 9.55
C GLU A 74 10.54 2.13 8.23
N LEU A 75 9.77 1.04 8.06
CA LEU A 75 9.77 0.26 6.83
C LEU A 75 9.27 1.06 5.63
N TYR A 76 8.25 1.87 5.79
CA TYR A 76 7.80 2.80 4.76
C TYR A 76 8.92 3.79 4.39
N ASN A 77 9.54 4.38 5.38
CA ASN A 77 10.59 5.38 5.17
C ASN A 77 11.84 4.78 4.52
N GLU A 78 12.28 3.62 4.97
CA GLU A 78 13.41 2.89 4.37
C GLU A 78 13.18 2.61 2.88
N THR A 79 11.97 2.18 2.54
CA THR A 79 11.63 1.85 1.16
C THR A 79 11.67 3.10 0.27
N LYS A 80 11.10 4.21 0.75
CA LYS A 80 11.11 5.47 0.00
C LYS A 80 12.52 5.99 -0.28
N LEU A 81 13.48 5.69 0.58
CA LEU A 81 14.87 6.10 0.40
C LEU A 81 15.57 5.41 -0.78
N LEU A 82 15.00 4.34 -1.32
CA LEU A 82 15.53 3.71 -2.52
C LEU A 82 15.46 4.62 -3.74
N LYS A 83 14.45 5.48 -3.79
CA LYS A 83 14.25 6.48 -4.85
C LYS A 83 13.79 7.80 -4.23
N PRO A 84 14.69 8.54 -3.60
CA PRO A 84 14.33 9.71 -2.78
C PRO A 84 13.82 10.90 -3.59
N ASN A 85 14.05 10.93 -4.88
CA ASN A 85 13.58 12.00 -5.76
C ASN A 85 12.27 11.66 -6.49
N ASP A 86 11.77 10.45 -6.31
CA ASP A 86 10.52 10.01 -6.91
C ASP A 86 9.32 10.34 -6.01
N TRP A 87 8.15 10.42 -6.62
CA TRP A 87 6.90 10.48 -5.87
C TRP A 87 6.50 9.08 -5.42
N TRP A 88 5.94 9.02 -4.23
CA TRP A 88 5.53 7.76 -3.60
C TRP A 88 4.09 7.82 -3.13
N ILE A 89 3.34 6.77 -3.39
CA ILE A 89 2.09 6.48 -2.71
C ILE A 89 2.44 5.58 -1.52
N VAL A 90 2.11 6.05 -0.32
CA VAL A 90 2.22 5.27 0.91
C VAL A 90 0.81 4.87 1.29
N ALA A 91 0.52 3.59 1.23
CA ALA A 91 -0.81 3.08 1.51
C ALA A 91 -0.72 1.76 2.28
N ASP A 92 -1.50 1.63 3.34
CA ASP A 92 -1.67 0.36 4.01
C ASP A 92 -2.39 -0.64 3.10
N ASP A 93 -2.31 -1.90 3.41
CA ASP A 93 -2.81 -2.98 2.55
C ASP A 93 -4.33 -3.03 2.38
N ASP A 94 -5.05 -2.14 3.04
CA ASP A 94 -6.50 -1.95 2.99
C ASP A 94 -6.91 -0.51 2.62
N GLU A 95 -5.97 0.31 2.16
CA GLU A 95 -6.24 1.70 1.77
C GLU A 95 -6.39 1.84 0.26
N PHE A 96 -7.46 2.55 -0.15
CA PHE A 96 -7.77 2.85 -1.54
C PHE A 96 -7.82 4.35 -1.71
N GLN A 97 -6.73 4.95 -2.17
CA GLN A 97 -6.68 6.38 -2.42
C GLN A 97 -7.39 6.71 -3.74
N ILE A 98 -8.27 7.69 -3.69
CA ILE A 98 -9.01 8.18 -4.85
C ILE A 98 -8.63 9.63 -5.08
N TYR A 99 -8.26 9.95 -6.30
CA TYR A 99 -7.75 11.26 -6.67
C TYR A 99 -8.77 12.03 -7.53
N PRO A 100 -8.82 13.38 -7.40
CA PRO A 100 -9.76 14.20 -8.17
C PRO A 100 -9.46 14.22 -9.68
N LYS A 101 -8.28 13.81 -10.07
CA LYS A 101 -7.83 13.69 -11.47
C LYS A 101 -6.71 12.65 -11.54
N PRO A 102 -6.26 12.23 -12.74
CA PRO A 102 -5.18 11.26 -12.86
C PRO A 102 -3.97 11.66 -12.02
N ILE A 103 -3.37 10.70 -11.30
CA ILE A 103 -2.30 10.98 -10.34
C ILE A 103 -1.10 11.69 -10.99
N HIS A 104 -0.75 11.35 -12.22
CA HIS A 104 0.38 11.98 -12.90
C HIS A 104 0.14 13.48 -13.14
N GLU A 105 -1.09 13.89 -13.43
CA GLU A 105 -1.46 15.30 -13.57
C GLU A 105 -1.42 16.03 -12.22
N LEU A 106 -1.90 15.36 -11.16
CA LEU A 106 -1.85 15.92 -9.81
C LEU A 106 -0.41 16.11 -9.34
N ILE A 107 0.48 15.18 -9.65
CA ILE A 107 1.92 15.30 -9.37
C ILE A 107 2.52 16.49 -10.14
N GLU A 108 2.21 16.64 -11.42
CA GLU A 108 2.69 17.78 -12.21
C GLU A 108 2.25 19.12 -11.61
N ASP A 109 0.99 19.22 -11.20
CA ASP A 109 0.48 20.42 -10.52
C ASP A 109 1.24 20.70 -9.22
N CYS A 110 1.52 19.67 -8.45
CA CYS A 110 2.28 19.81 -7.22
C CYS A 110 3.71 20.31 -7.49
N GLU A 111 4.37 19.75 -8.48
CA GLU A 111 5.73 20.18 -8.84
C GLU A 111 5.77 21.62 -9.34
N GLU A 112 4.82 22.04 -10.16
CA GLU A 112 4.70 23.42 -10.62
C GLU A 112 4.45 24.38 -9.46
N GLY A 113 3.65 23.97 -8.48
CA GLY A 113 3.35 24.76 -7.29
C GLY A 113 4.40 24.70 -6.18
N GLY A 114 5.42 23.85 -6.32
CA GLY A 114 6.43 23.64 -5.29
C GLY A 114 5.98 22.79 -4.11
N TYR A 115 4.87 22.06 -4.25
CA TYR A 115 4.35 21.19 -3.20
C TYR A 115 5.06 19.84 -3.24
N LYS A 116 5.36 19.28 -2.06
CA LYS A 116 6.13 18.04 -1.92
C LYS A 116 5.31 16.87 -1.42
N PHE A 117 4.07 17.08 -1.03
CA PHE A 117 3.18 16.03 -0.55
C PHE A 117 1.72 16.37 -0.82
N ILE A 118 0.90 15.32 -0.85
CA ILE A 118 -0.54 15.40 -1.03
C ILE A 118 -1.17 14.69 0.17
N THR A 119 -2.15 15.31 0.80
CA THR A 119 -2.91 14.72 1.90
C THR A 119 -4.38 14.62 1.52
N GLY A 120 -5.08 13.71 2.16
CA GLY A 120 -6.50 13.51 1.95
C GLY A 120 -7.22 13.18 3.26
N ALA A 121 -8.51 12.92 3.17
CA ALA A 121 -9.33 12.46 4.27
C ALA A 121 -9.64 10.98 4.13
N PHE A 122 -9.86 10.31 5.26
CA PHE A 122 -10.30 8.93 5.29
C PHE A 122 -11.82 8.85 5.29
N LEU A 123 -12.35 7.95 4.48
CA LEU A 123 -13.77 7.55 4.51
C LEU A 123 -13.81 6.06 4.86
N ASP A 124 -14.31 5.76 6.06
CA ASP A 124 -14.44 4.38 6.48
C ASP A 124 -15.65 3.73 5.80
N ARG A 125 -15.46 2.50 5.39
CA ARG A 125 -16.52 1.70 4.82
C ARG A 125 -17.30 1.01 5.94
N ILE A 126 -18.51 1.47 6.19
CA ILE A 126 -19.39 0.97 7.26
C ILE A 126 -20.64 0.36 6.64
N GLY A 127 -20.95 -0.87 7.02
CA GLY A 127 -22.17 -1.54 6.60
C GLY A 127 -23.39 -1.15 7.45
N THR A 128 -24.55 -1.63 7.03
CA THR A 128 -25.82 -1.45 7.75
C THR A 128 -25.69 -1.98 9.18
N ASN A 129 -26.26 -1.26 10.15
CA ASN A 129 -26.21 -1.61 11.58
C ASN A 129 -24.80 -1.66 12.18
N GLY A 130 -23.86 -0.88 11.66
CA GLY A 130 -22.49 -0.82 12.17
C GLY A 130 -21.65 -2.05 11.84
N ARG A 131 -22.10 -2.92 10.97
CA ARG A 131 -21.31 -4.07 10.49
C ARG A 131 -20.47 -3.67 9.29
N PHE A 132 -19.32 -4.31 9.14
CA PHE A 132 -18.55 -4.15 7.92
C PHE A 132 -19.29 -4.75 6.73
N PRO A 133 -19.39 -4.03 5.61
CA PRO A 133 -20.01 -4.57 4.41
C PRO A 133 -19.21 -5.73 3.85
N SER A 134 -19.90 -6.64 3.15
CA SER A 134 -19.22 -7.69 2.39
C SER A 134 -18.36 -7.09 1.30
N ILE A 135 -17.22 -7.72 1.05
CA ILE A 135 -16.32 -7.34 -0.03
C ILE A 135 -16.75 -8.12 -1.27
N ASN A 136 -17.09 -7.39 -2.32
CA ASN A 136 -17.44 -7.97 -3.62
C ASN A 136 -16.34 -7.62 -4.62
N ASP A 137 -16.17 -8.48 -5.63
CA ASP A 137 -15.17 -8.28 -6.69
C ASP A 137 -15.61 -7.27 -7.76
N ASP A 138 -16.74 -6.65 -7.55
CA ASP A 138 -17.31 -5.67 -8.48
C ASP A 138 -16.65 -4.28 -8.40
#